data_07c9672a2beba41ea957b75f2fee78a6
#
_entry.id   07c9672a2beba41ea957b75f2fee78a6
#
_cell.length_a   1.000
_cell.length_b   1.000
_cell.length_c   1.000
_cell.angle_alpha   90.00
_cell.angle_beta   90.00
_cell.angle_gamma   90.00
#
_symmetry.space_group_name_H-M   'P 1'
#
loop_
_entity.id
_entity.type
_entity.pdbx_description
1 polymer ?
#
loop_
_entity_poly.entity_id
_entity_poly.type
_entity_poly.pdbx_seq_one_letter_code
_entity_poly.pdbx_strand_id
1 'polypeptide(L)'
;MQTAARKAGQPSRAELRRIVTAIVIGNGFVAYDFTVYSFSAVIIGNLFFPSSNPASSLLLSLATFGAGFVMRPLGAILIGHIADSRGRKAGLTVSLTLMTLGTWLIACLPGYASIGPAATVLMVLARLMQGLAAGGEIGPASASLMESVAYRHRCFMVSWRGASQGAAAFAAALVGACTTALLSPAAMHDWGWRIPFVLGGLIGPVGWYLRRRMPVAAPLPRTRLSPRRMVTEYPRPFVCGLLMMAAPSVGIYLTVFYMPAYLVRTLHRPAAISLLTACLSGLVILVVTPLVARAADRFASRKTLQYAALVASLAAAWPAFWALTHGVGDVAALIIITGYVALAVNNAGPNSVLMMEAFPAHRRAAGLAMIYSFGVVLFGGFSPFLVTWLINRTGDPMVPAWYLMAATLLTLAALRAFPEAEAPDARLAGASQPPA
;
A
#
# COMPACT_ATOMS: atom_id res chain seq x y z
N MET A 1 -15.63 -21.44 -33.87
CA MET A 1 -16.66 -20.92 -32.93
C MET A 1 -16.13 -20.60 -31.54
N GLN A 2 -15.16 -21.31 -30.94
CA GLN A 2 -14.62 -20.99 -29.62
C GLN A 2 -13.82 -19.66 -29.55
N THR A 3 -13.18 -19.22 -30.62
CA THR A 3 -12.43 -17.95 -30.69
C THR A 3 -13.34 -16.72 -30.75
N ALA A 4 -14.53 -16.82 -31.28
CA ALA A 4 -15.50 -15.71 -31.33
C ALA A 4 -16.22 -15.51 -30.00
N ALA A 5 -16.54 -16.58 -29.27
CA ALA A 5 -17.15 -16.52 -27.95
C ALA A 5 -16.19 -15.92 -26.90
N ARG A 6 -14.86 -16.11 -27.07
CA ARG A 6 -13.85 -15.52 -26.19
C ARG A 6 -13.66 -14.01 -26.38
N LYS A 7 -14.01 -13.45 -27.52
CA LYS A 7 -14.00 -12.00 -27.80
C LYS A 7 -15.24 -11.28 -27.30
N ALA A 8 -16.36 -11.95 -27.13
CA ALA A 8 -17.64 -11.34 -26.72
C ALA A 8 -17.67 -10.93 -25.22
N GLY A 9 -16.69 -11.31 -24.40
CA GLY A 9 -16.63 -10.99 -22.97
C GLY A 9 -15.49 -10.04 -22.55
N GLN A 10 -14.62 -9.60 -23.46
CA GLN A 10 -13.54 -8.67 -23.09
C GLN A 10 -14.03 -7.23 -23.18
N PRO A 11 -13.76 -6.39 -22.14
CA PRO A 11 -14.16 -4.99 -22.16
C PRO A 11 -13.51 -4.25 -23.34
N SER A 12 -14.24 -3.34 -23.93
CA SER A 12 -13.71 -2.44 -24.96
C SER A 12 -12.54 -1.62 -24.41
N ARG A 13 -11.66 -1.10 -25.28
CA ARG A 13 -10.55 -0.24 -24.86
C ARG A 13 -11.01 0.97 -24.03
N ALA A 14 -12.17 1.53 -24.33
CA ALA A 14 -12.75 2.64 -23.58
C ALA A 14 -13.25 2.20 -22.20
N GLU A 15 -13.90 1.05 -22.09
CA GLU A 15 -14.33 0.47 -20.81
C GLU A 15 -13.13 0.09 -19.95
N LEU A 16 -12.09 -0.53 -20.54
CA LEU A 16 -10.86 -0.86 -19.85
C LEU A 16 -10.20 0.39 -19.27
N ARG A 17 -10.07 1.47 -20.05
CA ARG A 17 -9.55 2.75 -19.56
C ARG A 17 -10.37 3.29 -18.39
N ARG A 18 -11.70 3.27 -18.47
CA ARG A 18 -12.58 3.73 -17.38
C ARG A 18 -12.41 2.90 -16.11
N ILE A 19 -12.33 1.58 -16.22
CA ILE A 19 -12.10 0.68 -15.07
C ILE A 19 -10.75 0.98 -14.42
N VAL A 20 -9.68 1.04 -15.23
CA VAL A 20 -8.32 1.31 -14.72
C VAL A 20 -8.27 2.68 -14.05
N THR A 21 -8.78 3.74 -14.68
CA THR A 21 -8.77 5.10 -14.14
C THR A 21 -9.52 5.18 -12.81
N ALA A 22 -10.70 4.56 -12.70
CA ALA A 22 -11.48 4.59 -11.47
C ALA A 22 -10.77 3.84 -10.32
N ILE A 23 -10.10 2.71 -10.60
CA ILE A 23 -9.33 1.95 -9.61
C ILE A 23 -8.07 2.71 -9.20
N VAL A 24 -7.33 3.25 -10.15
CA VAL A 24 -6.09 4.01 -9.92
C VAL A 24 -6.37 5.25 -9.07
N ILE A 25 -7.41 6.02 -9.38
CA ILE A 25 -7.79 7.22 -8.61
C ILE A 25 -8.26 6.85 -7.20
N GLY A 26 -9.10 5.81 -7.05
CA GLY A 26 -9.56 5.38 -5.74
C GLY A 26 -8.41 4.92 -4.83
N ASN A 27 -7.57 4.00 -5.34
CA ASN A 27 -6.41 3.53 -4.60
C ASN A 27 -5.38 4.65 -4.34
N GLY A 28 -5.20 5.56 -5.30
CA GLY A 28 -4.34 6.74 -5.15
C GLY A 28 -4.81 7.66 -4.03
N PHE A 29 -6.12 7.89 -3.89
CA PHE A 29 -6.68 8.70 -2.81
C PHE A 29 -6.37 8.11 -1.43
N VAL A 30 -6.59 6.79 -1.27
CA VAL A 30 -6.24 6.09 -0.02
C VAL A 30 -4.75 6.24 0.29
N ALA A 31 -3.89 6.03 -0.71
CA ALA A 31 -2.45 6.15 -0.52
C ALA A 31 -2.00 7.58 -0.22
N TYR A 32 -2.61 8.59 -0.85
CA TYR A 32 -2.35 10.00 -0.60
C TYR A 32 -2.59 10.36 0.87
N ASP A 33 -3.75 10.02 1.40
CA ASP A 33 -4.12 10.33 2.78
C ASP A 33 -3.18 9.68 3.81
N PHE A 34 -2.85 8.40 3.61
CA PHE A 34 -1.87 7.72 4.47
C PHE A 34 -0.47 8.36 4.38
N THR A 35 -0.07 8.81 3.20
CA THR A 35 1.22 9.48 2.99
C THR A 35 1.26 10.85 3.66
N VAL A 36 0.21 11.66 3.50
CA VAL A 36 0.09 12.97 4.16
C VAL A 36 0.19 12.84 5.68
N TYR A 37 -0.52 11.88 6.27
CA TYR A 37 -0.44 11.65 7.70
C TYR A 37 0.98 11.28 8.14
N SER A 38 1.63 10.39 7.40
CA SER A 38 2.99 9.95 7.70
C SER A 38 3.98 11.12 7.72
N PHE A 39 3.89 12.02 6.75
CA PHE A 39 4.74 13.23 6.71
C PHE A 39 4.41 14.21 7.82
N SER A 40 3.15 14.28 8.21
CA SER A 40 2.69 15.14 9.30
C SER A 40 2.83 14.49 10.69
N ALA A 41 3.35 13.26 10.79
CA ALA A 41 3.35 12.46 12.03
C ALA A 41 4.00 13.18 13.22
N VAL A 42 5.06 13.95 12.98
CA VAL A 42 5.74 14.74 14.03
C VAL A 42 4.85 15.88 14.52
N ILE A 43 4.24 16.64 13.61
CA ILE A 43 3.34 17.77 13.94
C ILE A 43 2.08 17.21 14.64
N ILE A 44 1.50 16.15 14.11
CA ILE A 44 0.33 15.47 14.70
C ILE A 44 0.66 14.96 16.10
N GLY A 45 1.86 14.38 16.29
CA GLY A 45 2.33 13.94 17.59
C GLY A 45 2.29 15.07 18.62
N ASN A 46 2.85 16.21 18.30
CA ASN A 46 2.91 17.36 19.18
C ASN A 46 1.53 17.98 19.44
N LEU A 47 0.66 18.06 18.44
CA LEU A 47 -0.65 18.72 18.54
C LEU A 47 -1.74 17.87 19.20
N PHE A 48 -1.70 16.54 19.04
CA PHE A 48 -2.78 15.65 19.46
C PHE A 48 -2.38 14.65 20.55
N PHE A 49 -1.08 14.45 20.77
CA PHE A 49 -0.52 13.53 21.75
C PHE A 49 0.56 14.22 22.59
N PRO A 50 0.23 15.32 23.30
CA PRO A 50 1.23 16.06 24.06
C PRO A 50 1.87 15.17 25.14
N SER A 51 3.19 15.20 25.20
CA SER A 51 4.00 14.51 26.19
C SER A 51 5.21 15.36 26.54
N SER A 52 5.71 15.23 27.76
CA SER A 52 6.97 15.85 28.19
C SER A 52 8.18 15.35 27.38
N ASN A 53 8.07 14.17 26.79
CA ASN A 53 9.08 13.60 25.92
C ASN A 53 8.62 13.61 24.45
N PRO A 54 9.29 14.37 23.55
CA PRO A 54 8.94 14.43 22.12
C PRO A 54 8.96 13.08 21.40
N ALA A 55 9.79 12.12 21.85
CA ALA A 55 9.82 10.78 21.30
C ALA A 55 8.52 10.01 21.61
N SER A 56 7.92 10.22 22.79
CA SER A 56 6.65 9.61 23.16
C SER A 56 5.49 10.16 22.32
N SER A 57 5.46 11.47 22.03
CA SER A 57 4.45 12.08 21.13
C SER A 57 4.54 11.50 19.73
N LEU A 58 5.72 11.34 19.16
CA LEU A 58 5.92 10.71 17.87
C LEU A 58 5.49 9.24 17.89
N LEU A 59 5.86 8.48 18.90
CA LEU A 59 5.47 7.06 19.04
C LEU A 59 3.95 6.91 19.09
N LEU A 60 3.24 7.76 19.83
CA LEU A 60 1.77 7.74 19.90
C LEU A 60 1.12 8.10 18.54
N SER A 61 1.68 9.05 17.81
CA SER A 61 1.25 9.36 16.45
C SER A 61 1.46 8.18 15.51
N LEU A 62 2.62 7.52 15.54
CA LEU A 62 2.91 6.33 14.72
C LEU A 62 2.07 5.11 15.14
N ALA A 63 1.79 4.96 16.44
CA ALA A 63 0.87 3.93 16.92
C ALA A 63 -0.55 4.16 16.39
N THR A 64 -1.01 5.42 16.36
CA THR A 64 -2.32 5.81 15.78
C THR A 64 -2.36 5.56 14.28
N PHE A 65 -1.25 5.81 13.57
CA PHE A 65 -1.09 5.40 12.17
C PHE A 65 -1.27 3.89 12.02
N GLY A 66 -0.58 3.10 12.84
CA GLY A 66 -0.69 1.65 12.88
C GLY A 66 -2.09 1.15 13.25
N ALA A 67 -2.75 1.78 14.21
CA ALA A 67 -4.11 1.41 14.66
C ALA A 67 -5.14 1.46 13.52
N GLY A 68 -5.02 2.43 12.60
CA GLY A 68 -5.86 2.49 11.41
C GLY A 68 -5.80 1.18 10.58
N PHE A 69 -4.65 0.53 10.51
CA PHE A 69 -4.51 -0.71 9.74
C PHE A 69 -5.21 -1.91 10.38
N VAL A 70 -5.35 -1.94 11.70
CA VAL A 70 -6.07 -3.01 12.42
C VAL A 70 -7.52 -3.11 11.97
N MET A 71 -8.13 -2.00 11.52
CA MET A 71 -9.50 -1.98 11.00
C MET A 71 -9.63 -2.50 9.57
N ARG A 72 -8.54 -2.71 8.83
CA ARG A 72 -8.59 -3.19 7.43
C ARG A 72 -9.23 -4.56 7.26
N PRO A 73 -8.90 -5.60 8.06
CA PRO A 73 -9.59 -6.89 7.97
C PRO A 73 -11.10 -6.77 8.22
N LEU A 74 -11.50 -5.95 9.20
CA LEU A 74 -12.91 -5.68 9.47
C LEU A 74 -13.57 -4.95 8.29
N GLY A 75 -12.89 -3.97 7.72
CA GLY A 75 -13.33 -3.26 6.52
C GLY A 75 -13.50 -4.19 5.32
N ALA A 76 -12.56 -5.12 5.10
CA ALA A 76 -12.66 -6.12 4.05
C ALA A 76 -13.92 -6.99 4.20
N ILE A 77 -14.27 -7.36 5.43
CA ILE A 77 -15.46 -8.17 5.71
C ILE A 77 -16.75 -7.33 5.55
N LEU A 78 -16.84 -6.17 6.19
CA LEU A 78 -18.07 -5.36 6.22
C LEU A 78 -18.36 -4.74 4.84
N ILE A 79 -17.37 -4.08 4.24
CA ILE A 79 -17.53 -3.44 2.92
C ILE A 79 -17.62 -4.50 1.83
N GLY A 80 -16.89 -5.62 1.97
CA GLY A 80 -17.04 -6.80 1.11
C GLY A 80 -18.46 -7.33 1.13
N HIS A 81 -19.07 -7.48 2.30
CA HIS A 81 -20.47 -7.89 2.43
C HIS A 81 -21.45 -6.91 1.75
N ILE A 82 -21.23 -5.60 1.89
CA ILE A 82 -22.03 -4.58 1.19
C ILE A 82 -21.84 -4.70 -0.33
N ALA A 83 -20.62 -4.93 -0.79
CA ALA A 83 -20.33 -5.12 -2.21
C ALA A 83 -20.99 -6.38 -2.79
N ASP A 84 -21.05 -7.46 -2.02
CA ASP A 84 -21.69 -8.72 -2.41
C ASP A 84 -23.22 -8.63 -2.38
N SER A 85 -23.81 -7.90 -1.40
CA SER A 85 -25.26 -7.80 -1.21
C SER A 85 -25.91 -6.71 -2.07
N ARG A 86 -25.25 -5.55 -2.23
CA ARG A 86 -25.76 -4.34 -2.93
C ARG A 86 -25.00 -4.00 -4.21
N GLY A 87 -24.02 -4.82 -4.57
CA GLY A 87 -23.18 -4.63 -5.74
C GLY A 87 -21.86 -3.89 -5.45
N ARG A 88 -20.83 -4.17 -6.26
CA ARG A 88 -19.48 -3.60 -6.12
C ARG A 88 -19.46 -2.07 -6.00
N LYS A 89 -20.34 -1.39 -6.78
CA LYS A 89 -20.48 0.07 -6.73
C LYS A 89 -20.87 0.58 -5.35
N ALA A 90 -21.78 -0.10 -4.65
CA ALA A 90 -22.21 0.27 -3.30
C ALA A 90 -21.05 0.14 -2.29
N GLY A 91 -20.34 -0.98 -2.29
CA GLY A 91 -19.17 -1.18 -1.43
C GLY A 91 -18.10 -0.10 -1.65
N LEU A 92 -17.74 0.16 -2.92
CA LEU A 92 -16.76 1.19 -3.27
C LEU A 92 -17.24 2.60 -2.87
N THR A 93 -18.52 2.90 -2.95
CA THR A 93 -19.07 4.20 -2.53
C THR A 93 -18.98 4.37 -1.01
N VAL A 94 -19.34 3.35 -0.24
CA VAL A 94 -19.23 3.35 1.23
C VAL A 94 -17.77 3.55 1.65
N SER A 95 -16.83 2.79 1.05
CA SER A 95 -15.40 2.95 1.30
C SER A 95 -14.94 4.40 1.06
N LEU A 96 -15.26 4.97 -0.10
CA LEU A 96 -14.87 6.34 -0.42
C LEU A 96 -15.48 7.37 0.52
N THR A 97 -16.75 7.20 0.90
CA THR A 97 -17.43 8.12 1.83
C THR A 97 -16.77 8.09 3.21
N LEU A 98 -16.49 6.90 3.75
CA LEU A 98 -15.79 6.75 5.03
C LEU A 98 -14.39 7.36 4.99
N MET A 99 -13.64 7.15 3.89
CA MET A 99 -12.31 7.73 3.71
C MET A 99 -12.39 9.25 3.69
N THR A 100 -13.29 9.82 2.90
CA THR A 100 -13.48 11.27 2.78
C THR A 100 -13.89 11.91 4.11
N LEU A 101 -14.82 11.29 4.84
CA LEU A 101 -15.25 11.77 6.16
C LEU A 101 -14.09 11.75 7.17
N GLY A 102 -13.30 10.66 7.19
CA GLY A 102 -12.12 10.57 8.05
C GLY A 102 -11.08 11.65 7.74
N THR A 103 -10.82 11.90 6.46
CA THR A 103 -9.86 12.94 6.01
C THR A 103 -10.34 14.35 6.39
N TRP A 104 -11.61 14.66 6.17
CA TRP A 104 -12.20 15.94 6.59
C TRP A 104 -12.22 16.11 8.12
N LEU A 105 -12.52 15.02 8.86
CA LEU A 105 -12.46 15.05 10.32
C LEU A 105 -11.05 15.45 10.79
N ILE A 106 -9.99 14.86 10.22
CA ILE A 106 -8.60 15.24 10.56
C ILE A 106 -8.31 16.70 10.18
N ALA A 107 -8.69 17.12 8.97
CA ALA A 107 -8.43 18.47 8.48
C ALA A 107 -9.06 19.58 9.35
N CYS A 108 -10.26 19.31 9.89
CA CYS A 108 -11.01 20.28 10.70
C CYS A 108 -10.78 20.13 12.21
N LEU A 109 -10.01 19.12 12.66
CA LEU A 109 -9.89 18.79 14.08
C LEU A 109 -9.10 19.85 14.85
N PRO A 110 -9.67 20.41 15.95
CA PRO A 110 -8.92 21.26 16.87
C PRO A 110 -7.85 20.44 17.62
N GLY A 111 -6.73 21.08 17.96
CA GLY A 111 -5.65 20.43 18.71
C GLY A 111 -6.01 20.15 20.17
N TYR A 112 -5.14 19.39 20.84
CA TYR A 112 -5.29 19.02 22.26
C TYR A 112 -5.41 20.25 23.18
N ALA A 113 -4.70 21.34 22.88
CA ALA A 113 -4.77 22.58 23.65
C ALA A 113 -6.17 23.22 23.66
N SER A 114 -7.00 22.93 22.64
CA SER A 114 -8.34 23.51 22.52
C SER A 114 -9.45 22.64 23.11
N ILE A 115 -9.42 21.32 22.88
CA ILE A 115 -10.49 20.39 23.25
C ILE A 115 -10.01 19.22 24.13
N GLY A 116 -8.77 19.28 24.62
CA GLY A 116 -8.21 18.27 25.53
C GLY A 116 -8.16 16.86 24.94
N PRO A 117 -8.40 15.81 25.78
CA PRO A 117 -8.34 14.41 25.36
C PRO A 117 -9.29 14.04 24.20
N ALA A 118 -10.37 14.82 23.99
CA ALA A 118 -11.28 14.60 22.88
C ALA A 118 -10.55 14.72 21.52
N ALA A 119 -9.55 15.60 21.40
CA ALA A 119 -8.73 15.71 20.19
C ALA A 119 -8.02 14.38 19.85
N THR A 120 -7.41 13.77 20.85
CA THR A 120 -6.75 12.46 20.70
C THR A 120 -7.73 11.37 20.28
N VAL A 121 -8.87 11.27 20.97
CA VAL A 121 -9.89 10.26 20.67
C VAL A 121 -10.44 10.42 19.25
N LEU A 122 -10.77 11.65 18.84
CA LEU A 122 -11.28 11.94 17.49
C LEU A 122 -10.22 11.67 16.41
N MET A 123 -8.95 11.94 16.66
CA MET A 123 -7.84 11.60 15.75
C MET A 123 -7.76 10.09 15.54
N VAL A 124 -7.81 9.31 16.64
CA VAL A 124 -7.81 7.83 16.58
C VAL A 124 -9.04 7.33 15.82
N LEU A 125 -10.23 7.84 16.13
CA LEU A 125 -11.48 7.47 15.43
C LEU A 125 -11.41 7.75 13.93
N ALA A 126 -10.89 8.91 13.53
CA ALA A 126 -10.69 9.24 12.11
C ALA A 126 -9.78 8.21 11.43
N ARG A 127 -8.68 7.80 12.06
CA ARG A 127 -7.75 6.77 11.56
C ARG A 127 -8.41 5.39 11.47
N LEU A 128 -9.20 5.00 12.45
CA LEU A 128 -9.97 3.75 12.41
C LEU A 128 -10.98 3.74 11.26
N MET A 129 -11.69 4.86 11.02
CA MET A 129 -12.61 5.01 9.88
C MET A 129 -11.89 4.87 8.54
N GLN A 130 -10.73 5.53 8.38
CA GLN A 130 -9.92 5.45 7.16
C GLN A 130 -9.36 4.03 6.95
N GLY A 131 -8.94 3.35 8.01
CA GLY A 131 -8.51 1.96 7.96
C GLY A 131 -9.63 1.01 7.52
N LEU A 132 -10.83 1.18 8.08
CA LEU A 132 -12.03 0.42 7.69
C LEU A 132 -12.32 0.62 6.19
N ALA A 133 -12.30 1.88 5.72
CA ALA A 133 -12.49 2.23 4.31
C ALA A 133 -11.49 1.52 3.39
N ALA A 134 -10.20 1.59 3.72
CA ALA A 134 -9.13 1.03 2.90
C ALA A 134 -9.18 -0.49 2.77
N GLY A 135 -9.73 -1.21 3.77
CA GLY A 135 -9.78 -2.67 3.79
C GLY A 135 -10.64 -3.29 2.68
N GLY A 136 -11.74 -2.64 2.30
CA GLY A 136 -12.71 -3.18 1.35
C GLY A 136 -12.34 -3.06 -0.14
N GLU A 137 -11.29 -2.32 -0.49
CA GLU A 137 -11.02 -1.92 -1.89
C GLU A 137 -10.06 -2.86 -2.63
N ILE A 138 -9.06 -3.43 -1.94
CA ILE A 138 -7.87 -4.03 -2.56
C ILE A 138 -8.16 -5.30 -3.37
N GLY A 139 -8.91 -6.23 -2.81
CA GLY A 139 -9.21 -7.50 -3.46
C GLY A 139 -10.00 -7.35 -4.76
N PRO A 140 -11.19 -6.72 -4.71
CA PRO A 140 -12.01 -6.49 -5.89
C PRO A 140 -11.31 -5.66 -6.97
N ALA A 141 -10.54 -4.64 -6.58
CA ALA A 141 -9.79 -3.80 -7.50
C ALA A 141 -8.71 -4.60 -8.25
N SER A 142 -7.88 -5.36 -7.52
CA SER A 142 -6.80 -6.16 -8.11
C SER A 142 -7.33 -7.29 -8.99
N ALA A 143 -8.40 -7.97 -8.56
CA ALA A 143 -9.03 -9.01 -9.35
C ALA A 143 -9.64 -8.45 -10.64
N SER A 144 -10.32 -7.30 -10.58
CA SER A 144 -10.89 -6.64 -11.77
C SER A 144 -9.81 -6.26 -12.79
N LEU A 145 -8.66 -5.75 -12.33
CA LEU A 145 -7.52 -5.45 -13.20
C LEU A 145 -6.95 -6.71 -13.84
N MET A 146 -6.77 -7.77 -13.06
CA MET A 146 -6.20 -9.04 -13.53
C MET A 146 -7.11 -9.73 -14.55
N GLU A 147 -8.43 -9.75 -14.31
CA GLU A 147 -9.43 -10.41 -15.14
C GLU A 147 -9.72 -9.66 -16.44
N SER A 148 -9.41 -8.36 -16.50
CA SER A 148 -9.66 -7.52 -17.68
C SER A 148 -8.70 -7.75 -18.84
N VAL A 149 -7.63 -8.55 -18.66
CA VAL A 149 -6.58 -8.76 -19.65
C VAL A 149 -6.18 -10.23 -19.78
N ALA A 150 -5.52 -10.56 -20.91
CA ALA A 150 -4.93 -11.88 -21.12
C ALA A 150 -3.84 -12.21 -20.09
N TYR A 151 -3.60 -13.51 -19.86
CA TYR A 151 -2.64 -14.04 -18.86
C TYR A 151 -1.27 -13.34 -18.90
N ARG A 152 -0.71 -13.12 -20.08
CA ARG A 152 0.60 -12.51 -20.33
C ARG A 152 0.68 -11.00 -20.06
N HIS A 153 -0.40 -10.35 -19.60
CA HIS A 153 -0.44 -8.92 -19.29
C HIS A 153 -0.95 -8.64 -17.87
N ARG A 154 -1.13 -9.68 -17.07
CA ARG A 154 -1.73 -9.57 -15.73
C ARG A 154 -0.88 -8.79 -14.75
N CYS A 155 0.44 -9.05 -14.73
CA CYS A 155 1.35 -8.35 -13.81
C CYS A 155 1.39 -6.86 -14.15
N PHE A 156 1.54 -6.51 -15.42
CA PHE A 156 1.52 -5.12 -15.88
C PHE A 156 0.21 -4.42 -15.52
N MET A 157 -0.93 -5.07 -15.74
CA MET A 157 -2.23 -4.45 -15.45
C MET A 157 -2.44 -4.24 -13.94
N VAL A 158 -2.14 -5.23 -13.11
CA VAL A 158 -2.28 -5.13 -11.65
C VAL A 158 -1.27 -4.15 -11.05
N SER A 159 -0.11 -3.95 -11.67
CA SER A 159 0.92 -3.01 -11.20
C SER A 159 0.47 -1.55 -11.20
N TRP A 160 -0.54 -1.16 -11.99
CA TRP A 160 -1.10 0.19 -11.97
C TRP A 160 -1.66 0.57 -10.61
N ARG A 161 -2.08 -0.41 -9.79
CA ARG A 161 -2.43 -0.17 -8.40
C ARG A 161 -1.21 0.29 -7.58
N GLY A 162 -0.06 -0.36 -7.73
CA GLY A 162 1.20 0.08 -7.12
C GLY A 162 1.68 1.43 -7.65
N ALA A 163 1.62 1.63 -8.96
CA ALA A 163 1.97 2.89 -9.60
C ALA A 163 1.12 4.07 -9.07
N SER A 164 -0.18 3.86 -8.83
CA SER A 164 -1.04 4.90 -8.25
C SER A 164 -0.64 5.26 -6.81
N GLN A 165 -0.11 4.33 -6.04
CA GLN A 165 0.47 4.63 -4.72
C GLN A 165 1.71 5.51 -4.85
N GLY A 166 2.57 5.24 -5.84
CA GLY A 166 3.72 6.10 -6.15
C GLY A 166 3.31 7.51 -6.56
N ALA A 167 2.32 7.64 -7.46
CA ALA A 167 1.78 8.94 -7.85
C ALA A 167 1.20 9.71 -6.67
N ALA A 168 0.49 9.03 -5.79
CA ALA A 168 -0.08 9.60 -4.59
C ALA A 168 0.99 10.06 -3.58
N ALA A 169 2.04 9.25 -3.38
CA ALA A 169 3.16 9.60 -2.53
C ALA A 169 3.92 10.81 -3.08
N PHE A 170 4.16 10.86 -4.39
CA PHE A 170 4.75 12.01 -5.07
C PHE A 170 3.89 13.28 -4.88
N ALA A 171 2.59 13.20 -5.13
CA ALA A 171 1.69 14.35 -4.97
C ALA A 171 1.63 14.84 -3.52
N ALA A 172 1.53 13.92 -2.55
CA ALA A 172 1.52 14.27 -1.13
C ALA A 172 2.83 14.93 -0.68
N ALA A 173 3.97 14.40 -1.12
CA ALA A 173 5.28 14.95 -0.82
C ALA A 173 5.49 16.32 -1.49
N LEU A 174 5.03 16.50 -2.73
CA LEU A 174 5.08 17.77 -3.44
C LEU A 174 4.24 18.85 -2.72
N VAL A 175 3.01 18.52 -2.33
CA VAL A 175 2.16 19.43 -1.56
C VAL A 175 2.82 19.76 -0.22
N GLY A 176 3.37 18.76 0.48
CA GLY A 176 4.11 18.98 1.73
C GLY A 176 5.33 19.88 1.54
N ALA A 177 6.10 19.70 0.48
CA ALA A 177 7.26 20.52 0.14
C ALA A 177 6.85 21.97 -0.18
N CYS A 178 5.82 22.16 -1.01
CA CYS A 178 5.30 23.49 -1.34
C CYS A 178 4.79 24.22 -0.09
N THR A 179 4.02 23.55 0.76
CA THR A 179 3.51 24.15 1.99
C THR A 179 4.63 24.54 2.96
N THR A 180 5.63 23.69 3.11
CA THR A 180 6.80 23.96 3.97
C THR A 180 7.69 25.07 3.41
N ALA A 181 7.79 25.21 2.09
CA ALA A 181 8.56 26.28 1.45
C ALA A 181 7.86 27.65 1.50
N LEU A 182 6.53 27.67 1.46
CA LEU A 182 5.73 28.90 1.41
C LEU A 182 5.31 29.43 2.79
N LEU A 183 5.29 28.58 3.81
CA LEU A 183 4.82 28.93 5.15
C LEU A 183 5.98 28.97 6.15
N SER A 184 5.88 29.92 7.10
CA SER A 184 6.80 29.93 8.25
C SER A 184 6.61 28.67 9.11
N PRO A 185 7.63 28.22 9.88
CA PRO A 185 7.50 27.08 10.81
C PRO A 185 6.32 27.23 11.78
N ALA A 186 6.06 28.45 12.27
CA ALA A 186 4.90 28.74 13.13
C ALA A 186 3.58 28.53 12.40
N ALA A 187 3.40 29.13 11.21
CA ALA A 187 2.20 28.94 10.40
C ALA A 187 2.00 27.48 10.00
N MET A 188 3.09 26.76 9.68
CA MET A 188 3.03 25.34 9.37
C MET A 188 2.54 24.50 10.56
N HIS A 189 2.98 24.83 11.78
CA HIS A 189 2.54 24.18 13.02
C HIS A 189 1.08 24.49 13.36
N ASP A 190 0.66 25.77 13.21
CA ASP A 190 -0.67 26.22 13.65
C ASP A 190 -1.79 25.74 12.72
N TRP A 191 -1.61 25.87 11.41
CA TRP A 191 -2.66 25.55 10.44
C TRP A 191 -2.15 24.90 9.13
N GLY A 192 -0.92 25.18 8.70
CA GLY A 192 -0.39 24.76 7.39
C GLY A 192 -0.41 23.26 7.16
N TRP A 193 -0.23 22.47 8.21
CA TRP A 193 -0.30 21.00 8.16
C TRP A 193 -1.67 20.47 7.72
N ARG A 194 -2.73 21.29 7.79
CA ARG A 194 -4.07 20.92 7.35
C ARG A 194 -4.24 20.99 5.83
N ILE A 195 -3.46 21.82 5.14
CA ILE A 195 -3.58 22.01 3.68
C ILE A 195 -3.53 20.70 2.90
N PRO A 196 -2.54 19.80 3.12
CA PRO A 196 -2.51 18.51 2.44
C PRO A 196 -3.76 17.65 2.68
N PHE A 197 -4.33 17.67 3.90
CA PHE A 197 -5.56 16.94 4.22
C PHE A 197 -6.79 17.55 3.54
N VAL A 198 -6.90 18.88 3.49
CA VAL A 198 -7.97 19.57 2.76
C VAL A 198 -7.94 19.22 1.27
N LEU A 199 -6.77 19.27 0.65
CA LEU A 199 -6.59 18.84 -0.75
C LEU A 199 -6.95 17.36 -0.94
N GLY A 200 -6.57 16.49 -0.01
CA GLY A 200 -7.00 15.10 0.02
C GLY A 200 -8.52 14.97 0.10
N GLY A 201 -9.15 15.69 1.00
CA GLY A 201 -10.62 15.71 1.15
C GLY A 201 -11.36 16.11 -0.12
N LEU A 202 -10.78 17.01 -0.94
CA LEU A 202 -11.35 17.42 -2.22
C LEU A 202 -11.29 16.33 -3.30
N ILE A 203 -10.39 15.34 -3.17
CA ILE A 203 -10.36 14.17 -4.08
C ILE A 203 -11.60 13.28 -3.89
N GLY A 204 -12.18 13.27 -2.69
CA GLY A 204 -13.37 12.49 -2.37
C GLY A 204 -14.56 12.74 -3.31
N PRO A 205 -15.05 13.98 -3.46
CA PRO A 205 -16.11 14.34 -4.42
C PRO A 205 -15.78 13.92 -5.86
N VAL A 206 -14.52 14.09 -6.31
CA VAL A 206 -14.07 13.66 -7.64
C VAL A 206 -14.18 12.14 -7.79
N GLY A 207 -13.71 11.39 -6.81
CA GLY A 207 -13.84 9.93 -6.80
C GLY A 207 -15.29 9.45 -6.80
N TRP A 208 -16.17 10.15 -6.07
CA TRP A 208 -17.61 9.85 -6.05
C TRP A 208 -18.28 10.12 -7.41
N TYR A 209 -17.95 11.24 -8.07
CA TYR A 209 -18.43 11.53 -9.43
C TYR A 209 -17.99 10.47 -10.43
N LEU A 210 -16.73 10.05 -10.40
CA LEU A 210 -16.21 9.00 -11.28
C LEU A 210 -16.91 7.65 -11.03
N ARG A 211 -17.12 7.27 -9.77
CA ARG A 211 -17.80 6.02 -9.39
C ARG A 211 -19.28 6.00 -9.79
N ARG A 212 -19.97 7.15 -9.78
CA ARG A 212 -21.34 7.24 -10.30
C ARG A 212 -21.44 6.83 -11.76
N ARG A 213 -20.42 7.13 -12.56
CA ARG A 213 -20.36 6.83 -14.00
C ARG A 213 -19.78 5.44 -14.32
N MET A 214 -19.38 4.66 -13.33
CA MET A 214 -18.93 3.28 -13.56
C MET A 214 -20.11 2.41 -14.03
N PRO A 215 -19.86 1.51 -15.01
CA PRO A 215 -20.84 0.50 -15.40
C PRO A 215 -21.22 -0.36 -14.17
N VAL A 216 -22.49 -0.68 -14.06
CA VAL A 216 -22.96 -1.61 -13.03
C VAL A 216 -22.56 -3.01 -13.49
N ALA A 217 -21.46 -3.54 -12.95
CA ALA A 217 -21.10 -4.94 -13.18
C ALA A 217 -22.17 -5.85 -12.56
N ALA A 218 -22.55 -6.89 -13.32
CA ALA A 218 -23.48 -7.91 -12.82
C ALA A 218 -22.99 -8.47 -11.47
N PRO A 219 -23.89 -8.75 -10.52
CA PRO A 219 -23.54 -9.39 -9.26
C PRO A 219 -22.85 -10.72 -9.55
N LEU A 220 -21.67 -10.94 -8.99
CA LEU A 220 -21.02 -12.24 -9.04
C LEU A 220 -21.84 -13.26 -8.21
N PRO A 221 -21.82 -14.55 -8.58
CA PRO A 221 -22.47 -15.58 -7.77
C PRO A 221 -22.08 -15.45 -6.31
N ARG A 222 -23.08 -15.41 -5.43
CA ARG A 222 -22.92 -15.21 -3.99
C ARG A 222 -22.16 -16.38 -3.36
N THR A 223 -20.86 -16.30 -3.28
CA THR A 223 -20.06 -17.16 -2.42
C THR A 223 -19.78 -16.41 -1.12
N ARG A 224 -20.67 -16.57 -0.13
CA ARG A 224 -20.40 -16.12 1.25
C ARG A 224 -19.21 -16.91 1.77
N LEU A 225 -18.01 -16.34 1.64
CA LEU A 225 -16.81 -16.94 2.20
C LEU A 225 -16.61 -16.41 3.63
N SER A 226 -16.81 -17.29 4.59
CA SER A 226 -16.29 -17.06 5.93
C SER A 226 -14.78 -17.00 5.88
N PRO A 227 -14.11 -16.02 6.54
CA PRO A 227 -12.66 -15.99 6.69
C PRO A 227 -12.07 -17.32 7.16
N ARG A 228 -12.78 -18.01 8.04
CA ARG A 228 -12.40 -19.32 8.54
C ARG A 228 -12.27 -20.35 7.41
N ARG A 229 -13.23 -20.41 6.49
CA ARG A 229 -13.17 -21.36 5.35
C ARG A 229 -12.00 -21.07 4.41
N MET A 230 -11.65 -19.81 4.20
CA MET A 230 -10.47 -19.48 3.37
C MET A 230 -9.18 -20.04 3.96
N VAL A 231 -9.01 -19.94 5.28
CA VAL A 231 -7.83 -20.48 5.97
C VAL A 231 -7.85 -22.01 6.01
N THR A 232 -9.02 -22.63 6.25
CA THR A 232 -9.11 -24.10 6.38
C THR A 232 -9.07 -24.84 5.05
N GLU A 233 -9.61 -24.25 3.98
CA GLU A 233 -9.62 -24.89 2.64
C GLU A 233 -8.34 -24.62 1.85
N TYR A 234 -7.64 -23.46 2.11
CA TYR A 234 -6.42 -23.06 1.41
C TYR A 234 -5.29 -22.67 2.38
N PRO A 235 -4.90 -23.54 3.34
CA PRO A 235 -3.97 -23.15 4.41
C PRO A 235 -2.59 -22.76 3.86
N ARG A 236 -2.04 -23.52 2.95
CA ARG A 236 -0.72 -23.26 2.38
C ARG A 236 -0.65 -21.98 1.57
N PRO A 237 -1.52 -21.71 0.57
CA PRO A 237 -1.54 -20.42 -0.12
C PRO A 237 -1.79 -19.24 0.81
N PHE A 238 -2.64 -19.41 1.84
CA PHE A 238 -2.95 -18.33 2.77
C PHE A 238 -1.76 -17.99 3.67
N VAL A 239 -1.16 -18.96 4.34
CA VAL A 239 -0.04 -18.73 5.28
C VAL A 239 1.20 -18.27 4.52
N CYS A 240 1.58 -18.95 3.43
CA CYS A 240 2.73 -18.50 2.64
C CYS A 240 2.49 -17.11 2.02
N GLY A 241 1.29 -16.84 1.50
CA GLY A 241 0.92 -15.53 0.99
C GLY A 241 0.99 -14.44 2.05
N LEU A 242 0.54 -14.73 3.28
CA LEU A 242 0.65 -13.82 4.42
C LEU A 242 2.11 -13.48 4.73
N LEU A 243 2.98 -14.47 4.81
CA LEU A 243 4.41 -14.28 5.06
C LEU A 243 5.11 -13.56 3.88
N MET A 244 4.68 -13.81 2.64
CA MET A 244 5.16 -13.09 1.46
C MET A 244 4.80 -11.60 1.48
N MET A 245 3.87 -11.17 2.32
CA MET A 245 3.58 -9.74 2.52
C MET A 245 4.62 -9.03 3.39
N ALA A 246 5.54 -9.72 4.06
CA ALA A 246 6.50 -9.10 4.98
C ALA A 246 7.42 -8.09 4.25
N ALA A 247 8.21 -8.50 3.27
CA ALA A 247 9.13 -7.60 2.57
C ALA A 247 8.43 -6.44 1.85
N PRO A 248 7.37 -6.64 1.03
CA PRO A 248 6.73 -5.52 0.35
C PRO A 248 6.04 -4.55 1.31
N SER A 249 5.47 -5.06 2.43
CA SER A 249 4.87 -4.18 3.44
C SER A 249 5.94 -3.40 4.19
N VAL A 250 6.90 -4.07 4.81
CA VAL A 250 8.00 -3.40 5.53
C VAL A 250 8.74 -2.45 4.59
N GLY A 251 9.00 -2.86 3.35
CA GLY A 251 9.66 -2.06 2.32
C GLY A 251 8.97 -0.71 2.13
N ILE A 252 7.69 -0.70 1.76
CA ILE A 252 6.95 0.56 1.50
C ILE A 252 6.76 1.38 2.78
N TYR A 253 6.48 0.73 3.93
CA TYR A 253 6.22 1.46 5.17
C TYR A 253 7.48 2.10 5.76
N LEU A 254 8.64 1.50 5.61
CA LEU A 254 9.90 2.10 6.08
C LEU A 254 10.50 3.06 5.07
N THR A 255 10.53 2.72 3.78
CA THR A 255 11.25 3.53 2.79
C THR A 255 10.45 4.70 2.24
N VAL A 256 9.12 4.66 2.33
CA VAL A 256 8.26 5.75 1.83
C VAL A 256 7.61 6.50 2.99
N PHE A 257 6.91 5.79 3.87
CA PHE A 257 6.14 6.45 4.92
C PHE A 257 7.00 6.87 6.14
N TYR A 258 7.96 6.07 6.55
CA TYR A 258 8.77 6.36 7.73
C TYR A 258 10.05 7.13 7.42
N MET A 259 10.60 6.99 6.22
CA MET A 259 11.89 7.60 5.85
C MET A 259 11.96 9.11 6.12
N PRO A 260 10.91 9.91 5.87
CA PRO A 260 10.94 11.33 6.23
C PRO A 260 11.18 11.59 7.71
N ALA A 261 10.50 10.87 8.58
CA ALA A 261 10.70 11.01 10.02
C ALA A 261 12.09 10.51 10.47
N TYR A 262 12.56 9.41 9.89
CA TYR A 262 13.89 8.85 10.16
C TYR A 262 15.01 9.81 9.76
N LEU A 263 14.95 10.41 8.57
CA LEU A 263 15.94 11.38 8.10
C LEU A 263 16.04 12.60 9.02
N VAL A 264 14.88 13.14 9.42
CA VAL A 264 14.85 14.36 10.26
C VAL A 264 15.20 14.05 11.73
N ARG A 265 14.61 13.01 12.31
CA ARG A 265 14.70 12.75 13.76
C ARG A 265 15.91 11.92 14.17
N THR A 266 16.30 10.95 13.32
CA THR A 266 17.41 10.02 13.65
C THR A 266 18.71 10.46 13.01
N LEU A 267 18.68 10.90 11.75
CA LEU A 267 19.87 11.30 11.02
C LEU A 267 20.09 12.82 10.99
N HIS A 268 19.21 13.60 11.63
CA HIS A 268 19.30 15.07 11.77
C HIS A 268 19.49 15.80 10.42
N ARG A 269 18.87 15.25 9.35
CA ARG A 269 18.93 15.86 8.00
C ARG A 269 17.89 16.97 7.85
N PRO A 270 18.13 17.96 6.96
CA PRO A 270 17.19 19.00 6.65
C PRO A 270 15.83 18.46 6.18
N ALA A 271 14.73 19.07 6.62
CA ALA A 271 13.38 18.67 6.21
C ALA A 271 13.17 18.72 4.69
N ALA A 272 13.84 19.64 3.98
CA ALA A 272 13.80 19.74 2.52
C ALA A 272 14.33 18.46 1.84
N ILE A 273 15.43 17.88 2.33
CA ILE A 273 15.98 16.62 1.81
C ILE A 273 15.03 15.46 2.06
N SER A 274 14.40 15.42 3.23
CA SER A 274 13.40 14.43 3.59
C SER A 274 12.20 14.45 2.63
N LEU A 275 11.65 15.62 2.33
CA LEU A 275 10.53 15.78 1.40
C LEU A 275 10.93 15.47 -0.05
N LEU A 276 12.13 15.90 -0.47
CA LEU A 276 12.65 15.59 -1.80
C LEU A 276 12.85 14.07 -1.99
N THR A 277 13.37 13.39 -0.97
CA THR A 277 13.48 11.93 -0.95
C THR A 277 12.12 11.25 -1.14
N ALA A 278 11.10 11.75 -0.46
CA ALA A 278 9.73 11.22 -0.59
C ALA A 278 9.14 11.48 -1.98
N CYS A 279 9.36 12.66 -2.57
CA CYS A 279 8.97 12.97 -3.94
C CYS A 279 9.64 12.00 -4.94
N LEU A 280 10.96 11.85 -4.86
CA LEU A 280 11.70 10.98 -5.77
C LEU A 280 11.30 9.51 -5.58
N SER A 281 11.10 9.05 -4.34
CA SER A 281 10.62 7.70 -4.05
C SER A 281 9.25 7.44 -4.67
N GLY A 282 8.32 8.39 -4.54
CA GLY A 282 7.00 8.30 -5.19
C GLY A 282 7.08 8.22 -6.71
N LEU A 283 7.96 9.03 -7.33
CA LEU A 283 8.19 9.02 -8.77
C LEU A 283 8.81 7.69 -9.24
N VAL A 284 9.79 7.19 -8.50
CA VAL A 284 10.40 5.87 -8.77
C VAL A 284 9.35 4.76 -8.73
N ILE A 285 8.50 4.72 -7.73
CA ILE A 285 7.42 3.72 -7.63
C ILE A 285 6.46 3.85 -8.82
N LEU A 286 6.06 5.07 -9.17
CA LEU A 286 5.15 5.32 -10.30
C LEU A 286 5.70 4.76 -11.62
N VAL A 287 6.99 4.95 -11.88
CA VAL A 287 7.63 4.59 -13.14
C VAL A 287 8.13 3.14 -13.13
N VAL A 288 8.85 2.74 -12.09
CA VAL A 288 9.55 1.45 -12.06
C VAL A 288 8.59 0.28 -11.86
N THR A 289 7.53 0.45 -11.06
CA THR A 289 6.58 -0.65 -10.79
C THR A 289 5.91 -1.21 -12.06
N PRO A 290 5.38 -0.40 -13.00
CA PRO A 290 4.83 -0.92 -14.25
C PRO A 290 5.90 -1.50 -15.19
N LEU A 291 7.11 -0.93 -15.21
CA LEU A 291 8.21 -1.44 -16.04
C LEU A 291 8.65 -2.83 -15.61
N VAL A 292 8.87 -3.02 -14.32
CA VAL A 292 9.24 -4.33 -13.74
C VAL A 292 8.12 -5.34 -13.91
N ALA A 293 6.87 -4.95 -13.70
CA ALA A 293 5.73 -5.84 -13.91
C ALA A 293 5.58 -6.26 -15.38
N ARG A 294 5.86 -5.35 -16.34
CA ARG A 294 5.89 -5.69 -17.76
C ARG A 294 7.03 -6.66 -18.10
N ALA A 295 8.18 -6.52 -17.44
CA ALA A 295 9.26 -7.49 -17.57
C ALA A 295 8.85 -8.84 -16.98
N ALA A 296 8.20 -8.86 -15.80
CA ALA A 296 7.71 -10.09 -15.17
C ALA A 296 6.72 -10.87 -16.04
N ASP A 297 5.90 -10.19 -16.84
CA ASP A 297 4.97 -10.84 -17.77
C ASP A 297 5.67 -11.59 -18.92
N ARG A 298 6.99 -11.38 -19.13
CA ARG A 298 7.79 -12.08 -20.16
C ARG A 298 8.44 -13.36 -19.64
N PHE A 299 8.55 -13.54 -18.30
CA PHE A 299 9.13 -14.74 -17.72
C PHE A 299 8.10 -15.88 -17.61
N ALA A 300 8.56 -17.11 -17.81
CA ALA A 300 7.72 -18.31 -17.66
C ALA A 300 7.23 -18.47 -16.22
N SER A 301 8.13 -18.24 -15.24
CA SER A 301 7.79 -18.25 -13.81
C SER A 301 7.72 -16.84 -13.26
N ARG A 302 6.63 -16.50 -12.58
CA ARG A 302 6.44 -15.21 -11.92
C ARG A 302 7.33 -15.05 -10.70
N LYS A 303 7.86 -16.14 -10.14
CA LYS A 303 8.77 -16.14 -8.98
C LYS A 303 10.17 -15.67 -9.34
N THR A 304 10.66 -15.98 -10.56
CA THR A 304 12.06 -15.72 -10.94
C THR A 304 12.47 -14.26 -10.70
N LEU A 305 11.67 -13.31 -11.22
CA LEU A 305 11.97 -11.90 -11.03
C LEU A 305 11.80 -11.46 -9.57
N GLN A 306 10.87 -12.05 -8.84
CA GLN A 306 10.68 -11.76 -7.42
C GLN A 306 11.87 -12.21 -6.58
N TYR A 307 12.44 -13.41 -6.86
CA TYR A 307 13.67 -13.85 -6.21
C TYR A 307 14.83 -12.89 -6.47
N ALA A 308 15.04 -12.52 -7.73
CA ALA A 308 16.12 -11.59 -8.10
C ALA A 308 15.96 -10.24 -7.37
N ALA A 309 14.76 -9.66 -7.34
CA ALA A 309 14.49 -8.40 -6.68
C ALA A 309 14.66 -8.48 -5.15
N LEU A 310 14.18 -9.56 -4.52
CA LEU A 310 14.32 -9.78 -3.07
C LEU A 310 15.79 -10.00 -2.67
N VAL A 311 16.55 -10.78 -3.43
CA VAL A 311 17.98 -10.98 -3.17
C VAL A 311 18.77 -9.68 -3.34
N ALA A 312 18.48 -8.92 -4.41
CA ALA A 312 19.10 -7.61 -4.62
C ALA A 312 18.74 -6.62 -3.48
N SER A 313 17.47 -6.59 -3.04
CA SER A 313 17.03 -5.77 -1.92
C SER A 313 17.70 -6.17 -0.60
N LEU A 314 17.84 -7.48 -0.35
CA LEU A 314 18.53 -8.02 0.84
C LEU A 314 20.00 -7.60 0.86
N ALA A 315 20.71 -7.76 -0.25
CA ALA A 315 22.11 -7.41 -0.39
C ALA A 315 22.35 -5.89 -0.27
N ALA A 316 21.43 -5.07 -0.77
CA ALA A 316 21.51 -3.62 -0.74
C ALA A 316 21.11 -3.00 0.60
N ALA A 317 20.32 -3.69 1.45
CA ALA A 317 19.77 -3.10 2.67
C ALA A 317 20.87 -2.64 3.63
N TRP A 318 21.78 -3.52 3.98
CA TRP A 318 22.86 -3.16 4.92
C TRP A 318 23.76 -2.04 4.40
N PRO A 319 24.36 -2.10 3.20
CA PRO A 319 25.26 -1.04 2.73
C PRO A 319 24.53 0.29 2.51
N ALA A 320 23.26 0.28 2.11
CA ALA A 320 22.47 1.50 1.96
C ALA A 320 22.31 2.24 3.30
N PHE A 321 21.83 1.56 4.34
CA PHE A 321 21.65 2.16 5.64
C PHE A 321 22.96 2.44 6.37
N TRP A 322 23.98 1.61 6.17
CA TRP A 322 25.32 1.90 6.67
C TRP A 322 25.86 3.23 6.12
N ALA A 323 25.78 3.44 4.83
CA ALA A 323 26.17 4.70 4.21
C ALA A 323 25.38 5.89 4.76
N LEU A 324 24.05 5.76 4.90
CA LEU A 324 23.18 6.82 5.43
C LEU A 324 23.55 7.22 6.87
N THR A 325 23.93 6.27 7.71
CA THR A 325 24.28 6.50 9.11
C THR A 325 25.73 6.98 9.30
N HIS A 326 26.60 6.79 8.31
CA HIS A 326 28.01 7.22 8.35
C HIS A 326 28.28 8.54 7.60
N GLY A 327 27.26 9.38 7.45
CA GLY A 327 27.47 10.78 7.07
C GLY A 327 27.67 11.05 5.58
N VAL A 328 27.11 10.23 4.69
CA VAL A 328 27.11 10.55 3.25
C VAL A 328 26.46 11.91 2.97
N GLY A 329 26.90 12.60 1.91
CA GLY A 329 26.29 13.86 1.48
C GLY A 329 24.83 13.71 1.07
N ASP A 330 24.07 14.81 1.07
CA ASP A 330 22.64 14.81 0.82
C ASP A 330 22.25 14.23 -0.54
N VAL A 331 23.02 14.55 -1.60
CA VAL A 331 22.79 13.99 -2.94
C VAL A 331 23.00 12.47 -2.97
N ALA A 332 24.03 11.97 -2.30
CA ALA A 332 24.27 10.54 -2.19
C ALA A 332 23.15 9.85 -1.40
N ALA A 333 22.67 10.47 -0.30
CA ALA A 333 21.53 9.96 0.46
C ALA A 333 20.26 9.85 -0.41
N LEU A 334 19.95 10.86 -1.24
CA LEU A 334 18.84 10.82 -2.19
C LEU A 334 18.96 9.64 -3.17
N ILE A 335 20.14 9.46 -3.76
CA ILE A 335 20.41 8.36 -4.73
C ILE A 335 20.29 7.00 -4.04
N ILE A 336 20.87 6.84 -2.86
CA ILE A 336 20.84 5.57 -2.11
C ILE A 336 19.40 5.19 -1.76
N ILE A 337 18.62 6.12 -1.20
CA ILE A 337 17.23 5.83 -0.77
C ILE A 337 16.36 5.54 -1.99
N THR A 338 16.40 6.38 -3.02
CA THR A 338 15.58 6.19 -4.22
C THR A 338 15.96 4.93 -4.99
N GLY A 339 17.26 4.61 -5.07
CA GLY A 339 17.75 3.35 -5.62
C GLY A 339 17.29 2.14 -4.82
N TYR A 340 17.33 2.22 -3.49
CA TYR A 340 16.82 1.15 -2.62
C TYR A 340 15.30 0.98 -2.76
N VAL A 341 14.52 2.06 -2.85
CA VAL A 341 13.08 2.01 -3.13
C VAL A 341 12.81 1.29 -4.45
N ALA A 342 13.60 1.58 -5.49
CA ALA A 342 13.50 0.89 -6.77
C ALA A 342 13.70 -0.63 -6.66
N LEU A 343 14.48 -1.12 -5.73
CA LEU A 343 14.69 -2.55 -5.46
C LEU A 343 13.58 -3.13 -4.56
N ALA A 344 13.22 -2.43 -3.47
CA ALA A 344 12.36 -2.97 -2.41
C ALA A 344 10.88 -3.03 -2.77
N VAL A 345 10.38 -2.12 -3.62
CA VAL A 345 8.92 -1.94 -3.85
C VAL A 345 8.43 -2.55 -5.16
N ASN A 346 9.30 -3.12 -5.98
CA ASN A 346 8.99 -3.54 -7.35
C ASN A 346 8.04 -4.74 -7.49
N ASN A 347 7.73 -5.43 -6.42
CA ASN A 347 7.01 -6.71 -6.47
C ASN A 347 5.48 -6.59 -6.41
N ALA A 348 4.90 -5.39 -6.38
CA ALA A 348 3.47 -5.20 -6.13
C ALA A 348 2.55 -5.90 -7.16
N GLY A 349 2.87 -5.81 -8.45
CA GLY A 349 2.13 -6.47 -9.53
C GLY A 349 2.30 -7.99 -9.51
N PRO A 350 3.52 -8.51 -9.72
CA PRO A 350 3.82 -9.94 -9.74
C PRO A 350 3.37 -10.67 -8.48
N ASN A 351 3.62 -10.10 -7.30
CA ASN A 351 3.25 -10.69 -6.01
C ASN A 351 1.72 -10.82 -5.86
N SER A 352 0.98 -9.76 -6.22
CA SER A 352 -0.49 -9.79 -6.13
C SER A 352 -1.09 -10.79 -7.12
N VAL A 353 -0.54 -10.90 -8.34
CA VAL A 353 -1.00 -11.85 -9.35
C VAL A 353 -0.70 -13.28 -8.92
N LEU A 354 0.53 -13.56 -8.43
CA LEU A 354 0.92 -14.87 -7.92
C LEU A 354 -0.01 -15.33 -6.79
N MET A 355 -0.30 -14.44 -5.82
CA MET A 355 -1.24 -14.74 -4.74
C MET A 355 -2.65 -15.02 -5.25
N MET A 356 -3.17 -14.24 -6.21
CA MET A 356 -4.50 -14.46 -6.76
C MET A 356 -4.61 -15.76 -7.57
N GLU A 357 -3.58 -16.11 -8.33
CA GLU A 357 -3.56 -17.32 -9.16
C GLU A 357 -3.52 -18.62 -8.33
N ALA A 358 -3.10 -18.56 -7.08
CA ALA A 358 -3.16 -19.71 -6.16
C ALA A 358 -4.59 -20.04 -5.68
N PHE A 359 -5.57 -19.17 -5.95
CA PHE A 359 -6.98 -19.40 -5.61
C PHE A 359 -7.85 -19.61 -6.85
N PRO A 360 -8.94 -20.41 -6.74
CA PRO A 360 -9.94 -20.51 -7.79
C PRO A 360 -10.50 -19.14 -8.18
N ALA A 361 -10.92 -18.94 -9.43
CA ALA A 361 -11.33 -17.65 -9.98
C ALA A 361 -12.35 -16.90 -9.11
N HIS A 362 -13.37 -17.58 -8.58
CA HIS A 362 -14.40 -17.01 -7.71
C HIS A 362 -13.90 -16.61 -6.31
N ARG A 363 -12.68 -17.02 -5.90
CA ARG A 363 -12.08 -16.76 -4.57
C ARG A 363 -10.88 -15.83 -4.60
N ARG A 364 -10.36 -15.47 -5.78
CA ARG A 364 -9.15 -14.65 -5.97
C ARG A 364 -9.21 -13.30 -5.25
N ALA A 365 -10.31 -12.58 -5.42
CA ALA A 365 -10.49 -11.28 -4.79
C ALA A 365 -10.50 -11.37 -3.26
N ALA A 366 -11.25 -12.31 -2.71
CA ALA A 366 -11.34 -12.53 -1.25
C ALA A 366 -10.01 -13.02 -0.67
N GLY A 367 -9.34 -13.97 -1.35
CA GLY A 367 -8.04 -14.49 -0.95
C GLY A 367 -6.99 -13.39 -0.84
N LEU A 368 -6.84 -12.58 -1.89
CA LEU A 368 -5.92 -11.45 -1.89
C LEU A 368 -6.31 -10.40 -0.83
N ALA A 369 -7.60 -10.05 -0.71
CA ALA A 369 -8.04 -9.06 0.26
C ALA A 369 -7.68 -9.46 1.70
N MET A 370 -7.88 -10.71 2.06
CA MET A 370 -7.55 -11.23 3.38
C MET A 370 -6.03 -11.27 3.60
N ILE A 371 -5.26 -11.89 2.69
CA ILE A 371 -3.81 -11.96 2.78
C ILE A 371 -3.21 -10.55 2.91
N TYR A 372 -3.65 -9.62 2.07
CA TYR A 372 -3.16 -8.26 2.08
C TYR A 372 -3.53 -7.51 3.37
N SER A 373 -4.79 -7.59 3.81
CA SER A 373 -5.26 -6.89 4.99
C SER A 373 -4.54 -7.36 6.25
N PHE A 374 -4.43 -8.67 6.47
CA PHE A 374 -3.69 -9.23 7.60
C PHE A 374 -2.18 -9.00 7.47
N GLY A 375 -1.61 -9.15 6.26
CA GLY A 375 -0.19 -8.94 6.02
C GLY A 375 0.26 -7.49 6.30
N VAL A 376 -0.55 -6.52 5.88
CA VAL A 376 -0.27 -5.11 6.16
C VAL A 376 -0.42 -4.78 7.65
N VAL A 377 -1.36 -5.38 8.36
CA VAL A 377 -1.47 -5.21 9.83
C VAL A 377 -0.23 -5.75 10.53
N LEU A 378 0.17 -6.98 10.19
CA LEU A 378 1.27 -7.66 10.88
C LEU A 378 2.64 -7.05 10.55
N PHE A 379 2.88 -6.73 9.28
CA PHE A 379 4.20 -6.36 8.80
C PHE A 379 4.35 -4.89 8.38
N GLY A 380 3.25 -4.18 8.13
CA GLY A 380 3.28 -2.82 7.59
C GLY A 380 2.96 -1.74 8.61
N GLY A 381 1.72 -1.70 9.06
CA GLY A 381 1.16 -0.56 9.80
C GLY A 381 1.92 -0.17 11.06
N PHE A 382 2.41 -1.14 11.82
CA PHE A 382 3.19 -0.90 13.04
C PHE A 382 4.71 -0.86 12.81
N SER A 383 5.22 -1.11 11.60
CA SER A 383 6.66 -1.08 11.33
C SER A 383 7.33 0.26 11.70
N PRO A 384 6.76 1.44 11.37
CA PRO A 384 7.34 2.71 11.79
C PRO A 384 7.41 2.87 13.31
N PHE A 385 6.37 2.44 14.03
CA PHE A 385 6.35 2.44 15.48
C PHE A 385 7.43 1.51 16.07
N LEU A 386 7.46 0.25 15.62
CA LEU A 386 8.40 -0.76 16.11
C LEU A 386 9.85 -0.34 15.86
N VAL A 387 10.15 0.17 14.67
CA VAL A 387 11.50 0.62 14.33
C VAL A 387 11.89 1.85 15.16
N THR A 388 11.01 2.82 15.34
CA THR A 388 11.28 3.98 16.22
C THR A 388 11.49 3.56 17.66
N TRP A 389 10.66 2.65 18.17
CA TRP A 389 10.78 2.12 19.52
C TRP A 389 12.11 1.38 19.72
N LEU A 390 12.50 0.54 18.77
CA LEU A 390 13.78 -0.19 18.80
C LEU A 390 14.97 0.77 18.76
N ILE A 391 14.96 1.79 17.87
CA ILE A 391 16.01 2.81 17.83
C ILE A 391 16.13 3.51 19.16
N ASN A 392 15.01 3.95 19.77
CA ASN A 392 15.01 4.61 21.06
C ASN A 392 15.52 3.71 22.20
N ARG A 393 15.29 2.38 22.10
CA ARG A 393 15.70 1.41 23.11
C ARG A 393 17.16 0.99 22.99
N THR A 394 17.66 0.84 21.77
CA THR A 394 19.00 0.31 21.46
C THR A 394 20.03 1.40 21.21
N GLY A 395 19.59 2.59 20.79
CA GLY A 395 20.48 3.64 20.28
C GLY A 395 21.03 3.36 18.89
N ASP A 396 20.67 2.23 18.25
CA ASP A 396 21.22 1.83 16.96
C ASP A 396 20.40 2.41 15.79
N PRO A 397 20.96 3.34 14.99
CA PRO A 397 20.26 3.89 13.81
C PRO A 397 20.16 2.86 12.67
N MET A 398 20.83 1.73 12.72
CA MET A 398 20.78 0.66 11.72
C MET A 398 19.55 -0.25 11.82
N VAL A 399 18.72 -0.10 12.85
CA VAL A 399 17.49 -0.91 13.07
C VAL A 399 16.62 -1.06 11.82
N PRO A 400 16.37 -0.01 10.99
CA PRO A 400 15.58 -0.17 9.77
C PRO A 400 16.18 -1.20 8.80
N ALA A 401 17.53 -1.26 8.67
CA ALA A 401 18.19 -2.24 7.82
C ALA A 401 17.96 -3.67 8.31
N TRP A 402 18.18 -3.91 9.59
CA TRP A 402 17.96 -5.23 10.19
C TRP A 402 16.52 -5.71 10.04
N TYR A 403 15.57 -4.80 10.25
CA TYR A 403 14.14 -5.09 10.12
C TYR A 403 13.75 -5.42 8.66
N LEU A 404 14.27 -4.67 7.68
CA LEU A 404 14.10 -4.93 6.25
C LEU A 404 14.72 -6.27 5.83
N MET A 405 15.92 -6.58 6.30
CA MET A 405 16.60 -7.84 6.02
C MET A 405 15.82 -9.02 6.57
N ALA A 406 15.37 -8.97 7.81
CA ALA A 406 14.56 -10.01 8.44
C ALA A 406 13.25 -10.25 7.67
N ALA A 407 12.53 -9.18 7.29
CA ALA A 407 11.30 -9.26 6.50
C ALA A 407 11.56 -9.86 5.11
N THR A 408 12.69 -9.52 4.49
CA THR A 408 13.06 -10.04 3.17
C THR A 408 13.42 -11.53 3.22
N LEU A 409 14.17 -11.98 4.23
CA LEU A 409 14.46 -13.39 4.46
C LEU A 409 13.19 -14.21 4.70
N LEU A 410 12.26 -13.67 5.51
CA LEU A 410 10.96 -14.31 5.75
C LEU A 410 10.16 -14.45 4.45
N THR A 411 10.15 -13.42 3.62
CA THR A 411 9.47 -13.44 2.32
C THR A 411 10.12 -14.42 1.35
N LEU A 412 11.45 -14.51 1.30
CA LEU A 412 12.18 -15.48 0.47
C LEU A 412 11.84 -16.91 0.85
N ALA A 413 11.83 -17.22 2.15
CA ALA A 413 11.45 -18.55 2.65
C ALA A 413 9.99 -18.90 2.28
N ALA A 414 9.07 -17.95 2.45
CA ALA A 414 7.67 -18.12 2.10
C ALA A 414 7.45 -18.29 0.59
N LEU A 415 8.15 -17.52 -0.24
CA LEU A 415 8.07 -17.59 -1.70
C LEU A 415 8.52 -18.97 -2.23
N ARG A 416 9.54 -19.57 -1.60
CA ARG A 416 9.98 -20.94 -1.93
C ARG A 416 8.86 -21.97 -1.67
N ALA A 417 8.15 -21.83 -0.56
CA ALA A 417 7.08 -22.74 -0.17
C ALA A 417 5.73 -22.45 -0.86
N PHE A 418 5.57 -21.27 -1.49
CA PHE A 418 4.32 -20.86 -2.10
C PHE A 418 4.01 -21.67 -3.36
N PRO A 419 2.77 -22.19 -3.56
CA PRO A 419 2.40 -22.91 -4.77
C PRO A 419 2.30 -21.93 -5.96
N GLU A 420 2.94 -22.26 -7.08
CA GLU A 420 2.81 -21.52 -8.34
C GLU A 420 1.84 -22.25 -9.27
N ALA A 421 0.84 -21.55 -9.78
CA ALA A 421 -0.07 -22.11 -10.77
C ALA A 421 0.65 -22.26 -12.11
N GLU A 422 0.54 -23.43 -12.73
CA GLU A 422 1.06 -23.64 -14.09
C GLU A 422 0.41 -22.70 -15.10
N ALA A 423 1.22 -22.18 -16.02
CA ALA A 423 0.73 -21.37 -17.11
C ALA A 423 -0.30 -22.17 -17.97
N PRO A 424 -1.37 -21.54 -18.45
CA PRO A 424 -2.38 -22.21 -19.27
C PRO A 424 -1.82 -22.94 -20.50
N ASP A 425 -0.75 -22.40 -21.07
CA ASP A 425 -0.09 -23.00 -22.26
C ASP A 425 0.68 -24.28 -21.90
N ALA A 426 1.23 -24.38 -20.69
CA ALA A 426 1.88 -25.61 -20.19
C ALA A 426 0.87 -26.74 -19.94
N ARG A 427 -0.36 -26.41 -19.51
CA ARG A 427 -1.45 -27.37 -19.33
C ARG A 427 -1.94 -27.95 -20.67
N LEU A 428 -1.94 -27.12 -21.71
CA LEU A 428 -2.33 -27.55 -23.06
C LEU A 428 -1.25 -28.45 -23.69
N ALA A 429 0.03 -28.16 -23.45
CA ALA A 429 1.14 -28.98 -23.90
C ALA A 429 1.19 -30.36 -23.20
N GLY A 430 0.90 -30.41 -21.88
CA GLY A 430 0.83 -31.65 -21.11
C GLY A 430 -0.39 -32.51 -21.44
N ALA A 431 -1.50 -31.92 -21.86
CA ALA A 431 -2.71 -32.63 -22.25
C ALA A 431 -2.62 -33.25 -23.66
N SER A 432 -1.61 -32.92 -24.47
CA SER A 432 -1.37 -33.46 -25.81
C SER A 432 -0.38 -34.65 -25.82
N GLN A 433 0.17 -35.07 -24.68
CA GLN A 433 0.94 -36.31 -24.58
C GLN A 433 -0.03 -37.48 -24.32
N PRO A 434 -0.12 -38.51 -25.21
CA PRO A 434 -0.89 -39.71 -24.93
C PRO A 434 -0.26 -40.43 -23.73
N PRO A 435 -1.09 -41.16 -22.92
CA PRO A 435 -0.56 -41.95 -21.82
C PRO A 435 0.38 -43.04 -22.38
N ALA A 436 1.58 -43.09 -21.79
CA ALA A 436 2.61 -44.10 -22.11
C ALA A 436 2.18 -45.51 -21.67
#